data_c66d2158980eb90a3cf611c64d7f8f4c
#
_entry.id   c66d2158980eb90a3cf611c64d7f8f4c
#
_cell.length_a   1.000
_cell.length_b   1.000
_cell.length_c   1.000
_cell.angle_alpha   90.00
_cell.angle_beta   90.00
_cell.angle_gamma   90.00
#
_symmetry.space_group_name_H-M   'P 1'
#
loop_
_entity.id
_entity.type
_entity.pdbx_description
1 polymer ?
#
loop_
_entity_poly.entity_id
_entity_poly.type
_entity_poly.pdbx_seq_one_letter_code
_entity_poly.pdbx_strand_id
1 'polypeptide(L)'
;TVLISCPYKLVLRVYNTATRKVEDFKSIEESKVGMYVCGLTVYNDMHLGHARTYIAFDVIRRWLEFSGYEVNFVQNHTDIDDKIIKKANQENVSFEDITKKYIERTQEDLEKLQVKTPTSMPKATDYIAEMVSIIEDLIGKGNAYVTDPVEGALAPDVYFSVRSISEKFG
;
A
#
# COMPACT_ATOMS: atom_id res chain seq x y z
N THR A 1 -9.52 -5.23 34.40
CA THR A 1 -8.97 -4.35 33.35
C THR A 1 -9.27 -2.93 33.73
N VAL A 2 -8.26 -2.18 34.23
CA VAL A 2 -8.41 -0.77 34.60
C VAL A 2 -8.34 0.03 33.31
N LEU A 3 -9.48 0.57 32.88
CA LEU A 3 -9.53 1.59 31.83
C LEU A 3 -8.99 2.89 32.42
N ILE A 4 -7.71 3.18 32.18
CA ILE A 4 -7.15 4.50 32.47
C ILE A 4 -7.69 5.43 31.40
N SER A 5 -8.77 6.16 31.70
CA SER A 5 -9.20 7.27 30.86
C SER A 5 -8.11 8.34 30.92
N CYS A 6 -7.39 8.54 29.84
CA CYS A 6 -6.43 9.63 29.74
C CYS A 6 -7.22 10.96 29.76
N PRO A 7 -7.06 11.83 30.77
CA PRO A 7 -7.82 13.09 30.86
C PRO A 7 -7.37 14.14 29.84
N TYR A 8 -6.30 13.86 29.10
CA TYR A 8 -5.79 14.75 28.07
C TYR A 8 -6.28 14.29 26.72
N LYS A 9 -7.03 15.13 26.02
CA LYS A 9 -7.34 14.95 24.60
C LYS A 9 -6.04 15.17 23.82
N LEU A 10 -5.22 14.10 23.72
CA LEU A 10 -3.98 14.14 22.98
C LEU A 10 -4.31 14.29 21.50
N VAL A 11 -4.06 15.47 20.96
CA VAL A 11 -4.23 15.74 19.53
C VAL A 11 -3.04 15.17 18.79
N LEU A 12 -3.28 14.13 17.97
CA LEU A 12 -2.27 13.61 17.06
C LEU A 12 -1.98 14.69 16.00
N ARG A 13 -0.71 14.99 15.79
CA ARG A 13 -0.25 15.88 14.72
C ARG A 13 0.58 15.10 13.71
N VAL A 14 0.29 15.29 12.44
CA VAL A 14 0.94 14.60 11.34
C VAL A 14 1.46 15.61 10.32
N TYR A 15 2.59 15.28 9.68
CA TYR A 15 3.06 16.05 8.53
C TYR A 15 2.21 15.69 7.30
N ASN A 16 1.53 16.69 6.76
CA ASN A 16 0.73 16.56 5.56
C ASN A 16 1.58 16.97 4.35
N THR A 17 1.88 16.03 3.46
CA THR A 17 2.70 16.26 2.26
C THR A 17 2.04 17.25 1.30
N ALA A 18 0.70 17.27 1.20
CA ALA A 18 -0.03 18.17 0.31
C ALA A 18 0.09 19.63 0.74
N THR A 19 0.02 19.91 2.04
CA THR A 19 0.15 21.27 2.59
C THR A 19 1.56 21.62 3.00
N ARG A 20 2.47 20.60 3.10
CA ARG A 20 3.84 20.71 3.59
C ARG A 20 3.94 21.27 5.03
N LYS A 21 2.96 20.97 5.87
CA LYS A 21 2.86 21.43 7.26
C LYS A 21 2.56 20.29 8.22
N VAL A 22 2.91 20.46 9.47
CA VAL A 22 2.45 19.60 10.56
C VAL A 22 1.11 20.13 11.03
N GLU A 23 0.07 19.31 10.89
CA GLU A 23 -1.32 19.68 11.16
C GLU A 23 -1.94 18.72 12.17
N ASP A 24 -2.98 19.19 12.84
CA ASP A 24 -3.78 18.34 13.71
C ASP A 24 -4.52 17.31 12.88
N PHE A 25 -4.37 16.03 13.25
CA PHE A 25 -5.06 14.94 12.58
C PHE A 25 -6.57 15.06 12.76
N LYS A 26 -7.31 14.98 11.66
CA LYS A 26 -8.77 14.95 11.64
C LYS A 26 -9.21 13.78 10.78
N SER A 27 -10.03 12.89 11.35
CA SER A 27 -10.64 11.81 10.59
C SER A 27 -11.70 12.35 9.64
N ILE A 28 -11.87 11.72 8.48
CA ILE A 28 -12.93 12.06 7.50
C ILE A 28 -14.29 11.66 8.07
N GLU A 29 -14.38 10.49 8.69
CA GLU A 29 -15.53 9.95 9.39
C GLU A 29 -15.29 10.03 10.89
N GLU A 30 -16.29 10.46 11.65
CA GLU A 30 -16.13 10.60 13.11
C GLU A 30 -15.73 9.27 13.74
N SER A 31 -14.68 9.29 14.55
CA SER A 31 -14.11 8.13 15.27
C SER A 31 -13.61 6.98 14.39
N LYS A 32 -13.53 7.13 13.04
CA LYS A 32 -13.03 6.12 12.13
C LYS A 32 -11.84 6.61 11.32
N VAL A 33 -10.88 5.72 11.11
CA VAL A 33 -9.67 5.98 10.31
C VAL A 33 -9.45 4.88 9.29
N GLY A 34 -9.48 5.23 8.02
CA GLY A 34 -8.93 4.40 6.95
C GLY A 34 -7.43 4.64 6.82
N MET A 35 -6.63 3.59 6.96
CA MET A 35 -5.18 3.67 6.89
C MET A 35 -4.69 2.69 5.83
N TYR A 36 -3.98 3.18 4.82
CA TYR A 36 -3.36 2.36 3.78
C TYR A 36 -1.84 2.49 3.83
N VAL A 37 -1.17 1.36 3.85
CA VAL A 37 0.30 1.28 3.81
C VAL A 37 0.71 0.32 2.70
N CYS A 38 1.59 0.76 1.80
CA CYS A 38 2.11 -0.09 0.75
C CYS A 38 2.78 -1.33 1.33
N GLY A 39 2.43 -2.48 0.77
CA GLY A 39 3.07 -3.74 1.08
C GLY A 39 4.35 -3.99 0.28
N LEU A 40 4.93 -5.15 0.49
CA LEU A 40 6.12 -5.59 -0.22
C LEU A 40 5.79 -6.09 -1.63
N THR A 41 6.78 -5.94 -2.52
CA THR A 41 6.89 -6.80 -3.70
C THR A 41 7.47 -8.13 -3.24
N VAL A 42 6.65 -9.18 -3.28
CA VAL A 42 6.90 -10.46 -2.59
C VAL A 42 7.77 -11.41 -3.42
N TYR A 43 9.01 -10.98 -3.71
CA TYR A 43 10.01 -11.77 -4.45
C TYR A 43 11.23 -12.15 -3.62
N ASN A 44 11.40 -11.58 -2.42
CA ASN A 44 12.52 -11.82 -1.54
C ASN A 44 12.15 -11.62 -0.07
N ASP A 45 13.03 -12.02 0.84
CA ASP A 45 12.85 -11.80 2.25
C ASP A 45 12.76 -10.32 2.61
N MET A 46 12.03 -10.05 3.67
CA MET A 46 11.96 -8.73 4.26
C MET A 46 13.32 -8.33 4.83
N HIS A 47 13.77 -7.12 4.53
CA HIS A 47 14.97 -6.54 5.14
C HIS A 47 14.61 -5.53 6.23
N LEU A 48 15.59 -5.10 7.00
CA LEU A 48 15.43 -4.19 8.14
C LEU A 48 14.67 -2.88 7.79
N GLY A 49 14.84 -2.36 6.57
CA GLY A 49 14.09 -1.19 6.10
C GLY A 49 12.59 -1.42 6.04
N HIS A 50 12.15 -2.59 5.56
CA HIS A 50 10.75 -2.98 5.54
C HIS A 50 10.21 -3.17 6.97
N ALA A 51 10.95 -3.88 7.83
CA ALA A 51 10.60 -4.07 9.23
C ALA A 51 10.40 -2.73 9.95
N ARG A 52 11.30 -1.76 9.74
CA ARG A 52 11.17 -0.41 10.30
C ARG A 52 9.88 0.27 9.87
N THR A 53 9.52 0.18 8.59
CA THR A 53 8.29 0.77 8.06
C THR A 53 7.08 0.15 8.74
N TYR A 54 7.00 -1.17 8.79
CA TYR A 54 5.84 -1.86 9.36
C TYR A 54 5.67 -1.63 10.85
N ILE A 55 6.77 -1.65 11.62
CA ILE A 55 6.76 -1.31 13.05
C ILE A 55 6.30 0.14 13.27
N ALA A 56 6.80 1.09 12.45
CA ALA A 56 6.41 2.49 12.59
C ALA A 56 4.90 2.69 12.37
N PHE A 57 4.33 2.06 11.33
CA PHE A 57 2.90 2.16 11.06
C PHE A 57 2.05 1.35 12.04
N ASP A 58 2.55 0.26 12.60
CA ASP A 58 1.90 -0.45 13.70
C ASP A 58 1.80 0.40 14.96
N VAL A 59 2.86 1.15 15.29
CA VAL A 59 2.84 2.10 16.41
C VAL A 59 1.79 3.20 16.17
N ILE A 60 1.72 3.77 14.96
CA ILE A 60 0.71 4.78 14.61
C ILE A 60 -0.69 4.19 14.73
N ARG A 61 -0.94 2.98 14.21
CA ARG A 61 -2.21 2.27 14.32
C ARG A 61 -2.62 2.08 15.78
N ARG A 62 -1.71 1.54 16.60
CA ARG A 62 -1.97 1.31 18.04
C ARG A 62 -2.28 2.62 18.77
N TRP A 63 -1.61 3.70 18.41
CA TRP A 63 -1.88 5.01 18.98
C TRP A 63 -3.27 5.53 18.61
N LEU A 64 -3.68 5.40 17.35
CA LEU A 64 -5.02 5.75 16.90
C LEU A 64 -6.09 4.94 17.63
N GLU A 65 -5.92 3.61 17.71
CA GLU A 65 -6.82 2.71 18.45
C GLU A 65 -6.89 3.08 19.95
N PHE A 66 -5.74 3.36 20.57
CA PHE A 66 -5.66 3.81 21.96
C PHE A 66 -6.38 5.17 22.16
N SER A 67 -6.33 6.04 21.16
CA SER A 67 -7.01 7.34 21.17
C SER A 67 -8.52 7.24 20.90
N GLY A 68 -9.07 6.03 20.74
CA GLY A 68 -10.50 5.77 20.58
C GLY A 68 -11.00 5.73 19.15
N TYR A 69 -10.09 5.67 18.15
CA TYR A 69 -10.47 5.47 16.76
C TYR A 69 -10.65 4.00 16.41
N GLU A 70 -11.66 3.69 15.62
CA GLU A 70 -11.76 2.44 14.87
C GLU A 70 -10.85 2.54 13.64
N VAL A 71 -9.82 1.70 13.55
CA VAL A 71 -8.83 1.76 12.45
C VAL A 71 -9.04 0.61 11.47
N ASN A 72 -9.46 0.94 10.27
CA ASN A 72 -9.45 0.01 9.13
C ASN A 72 -8.08 0.10 8.45
N PHE A 73 -7.18 -0.85 8.76
CA PHE A 73 -5.82 -0.86 8.24
C PHE A 73 -5.69 -1.82 7.08
N VAL A 74 -5.39 -1.29 5.91
CA VAL A 74 -5.20 -2.03 4.66
C VAL A 74 -3.73 -2.01 4.28
N GLN A 75 -3.18 -3.19 3.98
CA GLN A 75 -1.82 -3.34 3.45
C GLN A 75 -1.83 -4.36 2.33
N ASN A 76 -1.44 -3.95 1.12
CA ASN A 76 -1.47 -4.85 -0.03
C ASN A 76 -0.25 -5.79 -0.09
N HIS A 77 -0.38 -6.85 -0.89
CA HIS A 77 0.76 -7.58 -1.44
C HIS A 77 0.90 -7.23 -2.92
N THR A 78 2.10 -6.77 -3.32
CA THR A 78 2.45 -6.65 -4.74
C THR A 78 2.95 -8.01 -5.20
N ASP A 79 2.03 -8.85 -5.62
CA ASP A 79 2.26 -10.24 -6.01
C ASP A 79 2.42 -10.44 -7.51
N ILE A 80 2.47 -9.36 -8.29
CA ILE A 80 2.85 -9.33 -9.69
C ILE A 80 3.80 -8.16 -9.94
N ASP A 81 4.99 -8.44 -10.48
CA ASP A 81 6.05 -7.47 -10.76
C ASP A 81 7.13 -8.16 -11.60
N ASP A 82 7.86 -7.42 -12.44
CA ASP A 82 8.96 -7.96 -13.25
C ASP A 82 10.03 -8.69 -12.43
N LYS A 83 10.27 -8.26 -11.19
CA LYS A 83 11.23 -8.91 -10.28
C LYS A 83 10.76 -10.30 -9.86
N ILE A 84 9.46 -10.49 -9.67
CA ILE A 84 8.86 -11.77 -9.33
C ILE A 84 8.99 -12.71 -10.53
N ILE A 85 8.61 -12.25 -11.73
CA ILE A 85 8.68 -13.02 -12.98
C ILE A 85 10.14 -13.44 -13.28
N LYS A 86 11.06 -12.48 -13.15
CA LYS A 86 12.50 -12.75 -13.35
C LYS A 86 13.02 -13.81 -12.39
N LYS A 87 12.63 -13.73 -11.12
CA LYS A 87 13.05 -14.71 -10.10
C LYS A 87 12.43 -16.08 -10.35
N ALA A 88 11.15 -16.15 -10.70
CA ALA A 88 10.48 -17.40 -11.06
C ALA A 88 11.20 -18.10 -12.21
N ASN A 89 11.56 -17.37 -13.26
CA ASN A 89 12.34 -17.89 -14.38
C ASN A 89 13.74 -18.36 -13.96
N GLN A 90 14.41 -17.66 -13.05
CA GLN A 90 15.74 -18.06 -12.53
C GLN A 90 15.69 -19.33 -11.68
N GLU A 91 14.63 -19.48 -10.87
CA GLU A 91 14.43 -20.65 -10.00
C GLU A 91 13.69 -21.80 -10.73
N ASN A 92 13.23 -21.57 -11.97
CA ASN A 92 12.44 -22.52 -12.78
C ASN A 92 11.19 -23.02 -12.05
N VAL A 93 10.45 -22.09 -11.46
CA VAL A 93 9.18 -22.30 -10.74
C VAL A 93 8.12 -21.30 -11.23
N SER A 94 6.87 -21.46 -10.82
CA SER A 94 5.82 -20.48 -11.13
C SER A 94 5.99 -19.18 -10.34
N PHE A 95 5.43 -18.08 -10.84
CA PHE A 95 5.47 -16.83 -10.08
C PHE A 95 4.58 -16.90 -8.83
N GLU A 96 3.54 -17.72 -8.86
CA GLU A 96 2.67 -18.01 -7.71
C GLU A 96 3.44 -18.72 -6.58
N ASP A 97 4.34 -19.65 -6.93
CA ASP A 97 5.18 -20.33 -5.92
C ASP A 97 6.13 -19.33 -5.24
N ILE A 98 6.72 -18.42 -6.02
CA ILE A 98 7.57 -17.34 -5.46
C ILE A 98 6.74 -16.45 -4.52
N THR A 99 5.60 -15.95 -4.97
CA THR A 99 4.78 -15.04 -4.19
C THR A 99 4.26 -15.69 -2.92
N LYS A 100 3.75 -16.91 -3.00
CA LYS A 100 3.29 -17.67 -1.84
C LYS A 100 4.38 -17.83 -0.79
N LYS A 101 5.56 -18.31 -1.21
CA LYS A 101 6.73 -18.50 -0.35
C LYS A 101 7.09 -17.22 0.43
N TYR A 102 7.17 -16.07 -0.26
CA TYR A 102 7.62 -14.84 0.37
C TYR A 102 6.51 -14.10 1.13
N ILE A 103 5.24 -14.31 0.81
CA ILE A 103 4.12 -13.87 1.63
C ILE A 103 4.17 -14.60 2.99
N GLU A 104 4.27 -15.93 2.99
CA GLU A 104 4.35 -16.74 4.21
C GLU A 104 5.54 -16.31 5.08
N ARG A 105 6.74 -16.17 4.51
CA ARG A 105 7.93 -15.72 5.24
C ARG A 105 7.80 -14.31 5.80
N THR A 106 7.19 -13.39 5.05
CA THR A 106 6.92 -12.03 5.52
C THR A 106 5.96 -12.04 6.71
N GLN A 107 4.91 -12.86 6.65
CA GLN A 107 3.96 -13.00 7.76
C GLN A 107 4.63 -13.55 9.02
N GLU A 108 5.45 -14.61 8.89
CA GLU A 108 6.23 -15.15 10.03
C GLU A 108 7.15 -14.10 10.67
N ASP A 109 7.83 -13.29 9.86
CA ASP A 109 8.71 -12.23 10.35
C ASP A 109 7.93 -11.12 11.06
N LEU A 110 6.78 -10.73 10.52
CA LEU A 110 5.90 -9.73 11.15
C LEU A 110 5.32 -10.24 12.48
N GLU A 111 4.98 -11.51 12.56
CA GLU A 111 4.54 -12.15 13.81
C GLU A 111 5.64 -12.13 14.87
N LYS A 112 6.88 -12.50 14.51
CA LYS A 112 8.05 -12.44 15.42
C LYS A 112 8.32 -11.01 15.90
N LEU A 113 8.07 -10.02 15.07
CA LEU A 113 8.17 -8.59 15.39
C LEU A 113 6.97 -8.07 16.17
N GLN A 114 5.95 -8.90 16.43
CA GLN A 114 4.71 -8.54 17.11
C GLN A 114 3.94 -7.39 16.43
N VAL A 115 4.09 -7.27 15.12
CA VAL A 115 3.32 -6.33 14.29
C VAL A 115 1.90 -6.86 14.16
N LYS A 116 0.93 -6.01 14.41
CA LYS A 116 -0.50 -6.35 14.36
C LYS A 116 -0.94 -6.65 12.93
N THR A 117 -1.60 -7.79 12.72
CA THR A 117 -2.12 -8.16 11.40
C THR A 117 -3.03 -7.05 10.85
N PRO A 118 -2.87 -6.63 9.59
CA PRO A 118 -3.78 -5.69 8.93
C PRO A 118 -5.22 -6.19 8.92
N THR A 119 -6.18 -5.26 8.81
CA THR A 119 -7.60 -5.59 8.66
C THR A 119 -7.86 -6.30 7.34
N SER A 120 -7.12 -5.91 6.29
CA SER A 120 -7.20 -6.49 4.96
C SER A 120 -5.83 -6.48 4.29
N MET A 121 -5.52 -7.55 3.56
CA MET A 121 -4.25 -7.73 2.84
C MET A 121 -4.54 -8.15 1.39
N PRO A 122 -5.09 -7.24 0.54
CA PRO A 122 -5.43 -7.56 -0.84
C PRO A 122 -4.16 -7.84 -1.66
N LYS A 123 -4.26 -8.75 -2.62
CA LYS A 123 -3.23 -9.01 -3.62
C LYS A 123 -3.49 -8.17 -4.86
N ALA A 124 -2.44 -7.69 -5.52
CA ALA A 124 -2.59 -6.92 -6.75
C ALA A 124 -3.28 -7.75 -7.86
N THR A 125 -3.00 -9.06 -7.93
CA THR A 125 -3.61 -9.96 -8.91
C THR A 125 -5.12 -10.12 -8.75
N ASP A 126 -5.66 -9.93 -7.55
CA ASP A 126 -7.10 -10.03 -7.30
C ASP A 126 -7.89 -8.82 -7.86
N TYR A 127 -7.20 -7.73 -8.26
CA TYR A 127 -7.80 -6.45 -8.66
C TYR A 127 -7.43 -6.01 -10.09
N ILE A 128 -6.99 -6.93 -10.95
CA ILE A 128 -6.59 -6.60 -12.33
C ILE A 128 -7.77 -6.01 -13.12
N ALA A 129 -8.97 -6.55 -12.96
CA ALA A 129 -10.15 -6.04 -13.67
C ALA A 129 -10.49 -4.59 -13.26
N GLU A 130 -10.42 -4.29 -11.98
CA GLU A 130 -10.64 -2.93 -11.45
C GLU A 130 -9.54 -1.97 -11.90
N MET A 131 -8.29 -2.42 -11.95
CA MET A 131 -7.17 -1.62 -12.47
C MET A 131 -7.39 -1.29 -13.96
N VAL A 132 -7.79 -2.26 -14.77
CA VAL A 132 -8.11 -2.04 -16.20
C VAL A 132 -9.25 -1.04 -16.34
N SER A 133 -10.33 -1.19 -15.57
CA SER A 133 -11.47 -0.27 -15.59
C SER A 133 -11.07 1.18 -15.24
N ILE A 134 -10.18 1.36 -14.24
CA ILE A 134 -9.66 2.69 -13.89
C ILE A 134 -8.81 3.27 -15.03
N ILE A 135 -7.98 2.45 -15.68
CA ILE A 135 -7.14 2.88 -16.81
C ILE A 135 -8.02 3.33 -17.98
N GLU A 136 -9.07 2.57 -18.31
CA GLU A 136 -10.02 2.93 -19.37
C GLU A 136 -10.76 4.25 -19.06
N ASP A 137 -11.18 4.46 -17.82
CA ASP A 137 -11.80 5.70 -17.37
C ASP A 137 -10.83 6.90 -17.48
N LEU A 138 -9.55 6.70 -17.12
CA LEU A 138 -8.52 7.73 -17.27
C LEU A 138 -8.24 8.09 -18.74
N ILE A 139 -8.24 7.10 -19.64
CA ILE A 139 -8.14 7.34 -21.09
C ILE A 139 -9.36 8.12 -21.57
N GLY A 140 -10.56 7.71 -21.20
CA GLY A 140 -11.81 8.38 -21.56
C GLY A 140 -11.87 9.84 -21.08
N LYS A 141 -11.26 10.15 -19.95
CA LYS A 141 -11.13 11.52 -19.39
C LYS A 141 -9.98 12.34 -20.00
N GLY A 142 -9.15 11.76 -20.87
CA GLY A 142 -7.96 12.41 -21.41
C GLY A 142 -6.81 12.57 -20.43
N ASN A 143 -6.86 11.84 -19.31
CA ASN A 143 -5.80 11.84 -18.30
C ASN A 143 -4.76 10.71 -18.50
N ALA A 144 -5.02 9.81 -19.43
CA ALA A 144 -4.08 8.79 -19.87
C ALA A 144 -4.10 8.69 -21.39
N TYR A 145 -3.04 8.17 -21.99
CA TYR A 145 -2.91 8.00 -23.42
C TYR A 145 -2.19 6.68 -23.75
N VAL A 146 -2.57 6.13 -24.91
CA VAL A 146 -1.96 4.93 -25.48
C VAL A 146 -0.79 5.35 -26.36
N THR A 147 0.35 4.66 -26.25
CA THR A 147 1.52 4.90 -27.11
C THR A 147 1.53 3.94 -28.29
N ASP A 148 2.34 4.24 -29.29
CA ASP A 148 2.67 3.24 -30.30
C ASP A 148 3.44 2.07 -29.65
N PRO A 149 3.23 0.81 -30.12
CA PRO A 149 3.98 -0.32 -29.60
C PRO A 149 5.48 -0.11 -29.79
N VAL A 150 6.26 -0.35 -28.72
CA VAL A 150 7.72 -0.39 -28.84
C VAL A 150 8.11 -1.64 -29.61
N GLU A 151 9.19 -1.56 -30.41
CA GLU A 151 9.69 -2.71 -31.18
C GLU A 151 9.93 -3.93 -30.27
N GLY A 152 9.25 -5.04 -30.58
CA GLY A 152 9.29 -6.28 -29.78
C GLY A 152 8.26 -6.36 -28.65
N ALA A 153 7.43 -5.33 -28.41
CA ALA A 153 6.33 -5.39 -27.46
C ALA A 153 5.10 -6.13 -28.05
N LEU A 154 4.40 -6.89 -27.20
CA LEU A 154 3.18 -7.62 -27.61
C LEU A 154 1.96 -6.71 -27.73
N ALA A 155 1.98 -5.55 -27.09
CA ALA A 155 0.88 -4.58 -27.06
C ALA A 155 1.42 -3.15 -26.82
N PRO A 156 0.63 -2.10 -27.17
CA PRO A 156 0.96 -0.74 -26.79
C PRO A 156 0.92 -0.53 -25.26
N ASP A 157 1.71 0.43 -24.79
CA ASP A 157 1.70 0.87 -23.39
C ASP A 157 0.66 1.96 -23.16
N VAL A 158 0.18 2.08 -21.92
CA VAL A 158 -0.68 3.18 -21.48
C VAL A 158 0.05 4.01 -20.44
N TYR A 159 0.12 5.33 -20.66
CA TYR A 159 0.76 6.26 -19.76
C TYR A 159 -0.24 7.27 -19.20
N PHE A 160 -0.09 7.56 -17.90
CA PHE A 160 -0.81 8.64 -17.26
C PHE A 160 -0.20 10.00 -17.65
N SER A 161 -1.06 10.94 -18.07
CA SER A 161 -0.64 12.30 -18.43
C SER A 161 -0.50 13.17 -17.19
N VAL A 162 0.67 13.18 -16.56
CA VAL A 162 0.93 13.96 -15.33
C VAL A 162 0.60 15.45 -15.54
N ARG A 163 0.89 15.99 -16.72
CA ARG A 163 0.64 17.40 -17.05
C ARG A 163 -0.85 17.75 -17.13
N SER A 164 -1.73 16.79 -17.39
CA SER A 164 -3.19 17.02 -17.45
C SER A 164 -3.80 17.44 -16.11
N ILE A 165 -3.08 17.19 -15.01
CA ILE A 165 -3.51 17.50 -13.64
C ILE A 165 -2.51 18.41 -12.91
N SER A 166 -1.56 19.02 -13.61
CA SER A 166 -0.49 19.82 -13.01
C SER A 166 -0.99 20.99 -12.16
N GLU A 167 -2.12 21.59 -12.50
CA GLU A 167 -2.75 22.65 -11.70
C GLU A 167 -3.21 22.16 -10.32
N LYS A 168 -3.47 20.86 -10.18
CA LYS A 168 -3.99 20.24 -8.96
C LYS A 168 -2.88 19.65 -8.07
N PHE A 169 -1.77 19.20 -8.66
CA PHE A 169 -0.70 18.45 -7.99
C PHE A 169 0.72 18.94 -8.35
N GLY A 170 0.84 20.00 -9.15
CA GLY A 170 2.11 20.57 -9.64
C GLY A 170 2.93 21.31 -8.58
#